data_7b8164f55d8a6481744973bec3a3c59a
#
_entry.id   7b8164f55d8a6481744973bec3a3c59a
#
_cell.length_a   1.000
_cell.length_b   1.000
_cell.length_c   1.000
_cell.angle_alpha   90.00
_cell.angle_beta   90.00
_cell.angle_gamma   90.00
#
_symmetry.space_group_name_H-M   'P 1'
#
loop_
_entity.id
_entity.type
_entity.pdbx_description
1 polymer ?
#
loop_
_entity_poly.entity_id
_entity_poly.type
_entity_poly.pdbx_seq_one_letter_code
_entity_poly.pdbx_strand_id
1 'polypeptide(L)'
;MGYGQNNQNQERQAFSLLELNNRVKGVVLNAFPETCWVRAEMSDVRTNAASGHCYLEFIEKNAITGQLVAKARGSIWAKTFRMLKPYFEMETGQIFASGLKVLVKVSIEFHELYGYSLTVLDIDPAYTLGDMIRKRMEIIRQLKEEGVFTLNKELPLPTLPKRIAVITSPTAAGYEDFLNQLANNKAGYPFYPKLFPALMQGERTEESVIAALDRVYRHADCFDVVVIIRGGGATSDLNSFDSYLLAANCAQFPLPIITGIGHERDDTILDMVAHTRMK
;
A
#
# COMPACT_ATOMS: atom_id res chain seq x y z
N MET A 1 53.71 52.80 -32.57
CA MET A 1 53.25 52.11 -31.33
C MET A 1 52.12 51.17 -31.75
N GLY A 2 52.43 49.93 -31.97
CA GLY A 2 51.46 48.93 -32.41
C GLY A 2 50.96 48.19 -31.18
N TYR A 3 49.64 48.27 -30.94
CA TYR A 3 48.97 47.44 -29.95
C TYR A 3 48.68 46.07 -30.58
N GLY A 4 49.47 45.06 -30.19
CA GLY A 4 49.17 43.67 -30.49
C GLY A 4 47.96 43.20 -29.68
N GLN A 5 46.85 42.97 -30.35
CA GLN A 5 45.74 42.21 -29.74
C GLN A 5 46.09 40.73 -29.75
N ASN A 6 46.44 40.19 -28.58
CA ASN A 6 46.57 38.77 -28.35
C ASN A 6 45.13 38.18 -28.21
N ASN A 7 44.53 37.80 -29.32
CA ASN A 7 43.34 36.99 -29.34
C ASN A 7 43.74 35.52 -29.05
N GLN A 8 43.79 35.16 -27.78
CA GLN A 8 43.84 33.74 -27.40
C GLN A 8 42.45 33.15 -27.68
N ASN A 9 42.29 32.59 -28.87
CA ASN A 9 41.22 31.67 -29.21
C ASN A 9 41.41 30.43 -28.29
N GLN A 10 40.80 30.43 -27.10
CA GLN A 10 40.61 29.19 -26.39
C GLN A 10 39.70 28.32 -27.26
N GLU A 11 40.25 27.35 -27.97
CA GLU A 11 39.51 26.32 -28.66
C GLU A 11 38.55 25.69 -27.63
N ARG A 12 37.26 25.91 -27.83
CA ARG A 12 36.23 25.30 -26.99
C ARG A 12 36.32 23.81 -27.20
N GLN A 13 36.78 23.08 -26.19
CA GLN A 13 36.83 21.63 -26.23
C GLN A 13 35.40 21.09 -26.29
N ALA A 14 34.94 20.68 -27.47
CA ALA A 14 33.61 20.15 -27.70
C ALA A 14 33.65 18.60 -27.61
N PHE A 15 32.78 18.02 -26.85
CA PHE A 15 32.54 16.58 -26.78
C PHE A 15 31.31 16.21 -27.60
N SER A 16 31.33 15.10 -28.30
CA SER A 16 30.11 14.47 -28.76
C SER A 16 29.30 13.97 -27.53
N LEU A 17 27.98 13.82 -27.73
CA LEU A 17 27.11 13.30 -26.64
C LEU A 17 27.58 11.92 -26.15
N LEU A 18 28.02 11.04 -27.06
CA LEU A 18 28.56 9.74 -26.74
C LEU A 18 29.84 9.84 -25.89
N GLU A 19 30.75 10.71 -26.23
CA GLU A 19 31.99 10.92 -25.45
C GLU A 19 31.67 11.44 -24.06
N LEU A 20 30.74 12.39 -23.93
CA LEU A 20 30.27 12.91 -22.66
C LEU A 20 29.66 11.79 -21.81
N ASN A 21 28.73 11.01 -22.38
CA ASN A 21 28.06 9.92 -21.67
C ASN A 21 29.04 8.81 -21.25
N ASN A 22 30.04 8.50 -22.06
CA ASN A 22 31.10 7.55 -21.71
C ASN A 22 31.95 8.06 -20.55
N ARG A 23 32.26 9.35 -20.48
CA ARG A 23 32.97 9.94 -19.34
C ARG A 23 32.13 9.87 -18.05
N VAL A 24 30.83 10.24 -18.15
CA VAL A 24 29.90 10.16 -17.03
C VAL A 24 29.80 8.70 -16.53
N LYS A 25 29.67 7.72 -17.45
CA LYS A 25 29.70 6.30 -17.15
C LYS A 25 30.95 5.89 -16.36
N GLY A 26 32.13 6.28 -16.85
CA GLY A 26 33.39 5.99 -16.17
C GLY A 26 33.44 6.56 -14.75
N VAL A 27 32.99 7.79 -14.55
CA VAL A 27 32.96 8.42 -13.21
C VAL A 27 31.98 7.70 -12.30
N VAL A 28 30.76 7.40 -12.78
CA VAL A 28 29.74 6.71 -11.98
C VAL A 28 30.19 5.31 -11.57
N LEU A 29 30.69 4.50 -12.51
CA LEU A 29 31.12 3.13 -12.23
C LEU A 29 32.36 3.09 -11.32
N ASN A 30 33.29 4.04 -11.45
CA ASN A 30 34.45 4.13 -10.56
C ASN A 30 34.10 4.61 -9.15
N ALA A 31 33.05 5.46 -9.02
CA ALA A 31 32.57 5.92 -7.72
C ALA A 31 31.79 4.86 -6.95
N PHE A 32 31.15 3.93 -7.67
CA PHE A 32 30.35 2.84 -7.09
C PHE A 32 30.77 1.48 -7.67
N PRO A 33 31.99 1.01 -7.37
CA PRO A 33 32.50 -0.27 -7.89
C PRO A 33 31.83 -1.48 -7.25
N GLU A 34 31.24 -1.28 -6.05
CA GLU A 34 30.58 -2.32 -5.29
C GLU A 34 29.06 -2.11 -5.25
N THR A 35 28.35 -3.18 -4.89
CA THR A 35 26.92 -3.11 -4.64
C THR A 35 26.63 -2.35 -3.35
N CYS A 36 25.50 -1.63 -3.31
CA CYS A 36 25.08 -0.90 -2.13
C CYS A 36 23.62 -1.19 -1.78
N TRP A 37 23.24 -0.96 -0.53
CA TRP A 37 21.88 -1.03 -0.08
C TRP A 37 21.20 0.34 -0.21
N VAL A 38 20.02 0.35 -0.84
CA VAL A 38 19.24 1.57 -1.09
C VAL A 38 17.85 1.41 -0.47
N ARG A 39 17.44 2.43 0.28
CA ARG A 39 16.07 2.58 0.80
C ARG A 39 15.27 3.40 -0.19
N ALA A 40 14.13 2.89 -0.63
CA ALA A 40 13.25 3.59 -1.55
C ALA A 40 11.82 3.07 -1.45
N GLU A 41 10.87 3.79 -2.02
CA GLU A 41 9.52 3.29 -2.29
C GLU A 41 9.50 2.74 -3.72
N MET A 42 8.95 1.54 -3.90
CA MET A 42 8.71 0.99 -5.24
C MET A 42 7.54 1.70 -5.90
N SER A 43 7.70 2.09 -7.15
CA SER A 43 6.66 2.68 -7.99
C SER A 43 6.69 2.02 -9.36
N ASP A 44 5.57 2.04 -10.07
CA ASP A 44 5.45 1.55 -11.46
C ASP A 44 6.03 0.14 -11.69
N VAL A 45 5.72 -0.79 -10.79
CA VAL A 45 6.20 -2.18 -10.86
C VAL A 45 5.53 -2.92 -12.02
N ARG A 46 6.33 -3.37 -13.00
CA ARG A 46 5.85 -4.04 -14.22
C ARG A 46 6.69 -5.27 -14.55
N THR A 47 6.04 -6.39 -14.80
CA THR A 47 6.71 -7.61 -15.26
C THR A 47 6.54 -7.74 -16.76
N ASN A 48 7.64 -7.86 -17.50
CA ASN A 48 7.62 -8.15 -18.93
C ASN A 48 7.35 -9.65 -19.13
N ALA A 49 6.20 -9.97 -19.72
CA ALA A 49 5.77 -11.35 -19.92
C ALA A 49 6.70 -12.16 -20.84
N ALA A 50 7.35 -11.54 -21.83
CA ALA A 50 8.22 -12.22 -22.77
C ALA A 50 9.60 -12.56 -22.17
N SER A 51 10.19 -11.63 -21.41
CA SER A 51 11.54 -11.80 -20.84
C SER A 51 11.54 -12.30 -19.39
N GLY A 52 10.43 -12.12 -18.69
CA GLY A 52 10.32 -12.39 -17.25
C GLY A 52 11.04 -11.38 -16.36
N HIS A 53 11.59 -10.30 -16.93
CA HIS A 53 12.23 -9.23 -16.16
C HIS A 53 11.17 -8.36 -15.48
N CYS A 54 11.48 -7.88 -14.27
CA CYS A 54 10.69 -6.85 -13.62
C CYS A 54 11.36 -5.50 -13.79
N TYR A 55 10.61 -4.52 -14.25
CA TYR A 55 11.00 -3.11 -14.34
C TYR A 55 10.17 -2.33 -13.35
N LEU A 56 10.81 -1.39 -12.66
CA LEU A 56 10.16 -0.56 -11.65
C LEU A 56 10.85 0.80 -11.57
N GLU A 57 10.23 1.70 -10.85
CA GLU A 57 10.84 2.95 -10.46
C GLU A 57 11.02 2.95 -8.95
N PHE A 58 12.17 3.42 -8.48
CA PHE A 58 12.41 3.75 -7.10
C PHE A 58 12.20 5.24 -6.91
N ILE A 59 11.41 5.58 -5.90
CA ILE A 59 11.12 6.97 -5.56
C ILE A 59 11.41 7.23 -4.08
N GLU A 60 11.73 8.47 -3.78
CA GLU A 60 11.77 8.98 -2.42
C GLU A 60 10.90 10.23 -2.33
N LYS A 61 10.07 10.30 -1.29
CA LYS A 61 9.20 11.43 -1.01
C LYS A 61 9.69 12.15 0.25
N ASN A 62 9.59 13.46 0.26
CA ASN A 62 9.79 14.24 1.46
C ASN A 62 8.77 13.83 2.52
N ALA A 63 9.23 13.51 3.74
CA ALA A 63 8.39 12.98 4.80
C ALA A 63 7.30 13.97 5.28
N ILE A 64 7.52 15.28 5.10
CA ILE A 64 6.60 16.35 5.57
C ILE A 64 5.64 16.76 4.45
N THR A 65 6.18 17.03 3.26
CA THR A 65 5.41 17.60 2.15
C THR A 65 4.80 16.55 1.21
N GLY A 66 5.25 15.28 1.29
CA GLY A 66 4.86 14.22 0.36
C GLY A 66 5.41 14.40 -1.07
N GLN A 67 6.14 15.48 -1.35
CA GLN A 67 6.68 15.75 -2.68
C GLN A 67 7.79 14.77 -3.05
N LEU A 68 7.84 14.40 -4.31
CA LEU A 68 8.90 13.57 -4.88
C LEU A 68 10.23 14.33 -4.84
N VAL A 69 11.25 13.74 -4.20
CA VAL A 69 12.58 14.36 -4.05
C VAL A 69 13.69 13.58 -4.78
N ALA A 70 13.49 12.29 -5.03
CA ALA A 70 14.41 11.48 -5.81
C ALA A 70 13.67 10.40 -6.61
N LYS A 71 14.24 10.04 -7.76
CA LYS A 71 13.71 9.00 -8.63
C LYS A 71 14.83 8.30 -9.38
N ALA A 72 14.77 6.96 -9.46
CA ALA A 72 15.67 6.15 -10.27
C ALA A 72 14.91 5.02 -10.94
N ARG A 73 15.36 4.62 -12.15
CA ARG A 73 14.85 3.40 -12.78
C ARG A 73 15.48 2.19 -12.14
N GLY A 74 14.68 1.13 -11.93
CA GLY A 74 15.12 -0.15 -11.42
C GLY A 74 14.82 -1.29 -12.37
N SER A 75 15.66 -2.31 -12.36
CA SER A 75 15.42 -3.56 -13.05
C SER A 75 15.77 -4.75 -12.16
N ILE A 76 14.98 -5.82 -12.26
CA ILE A 76 15.27 -7.11 -11.64
C ILE A 76 15.28 -8.14 -12.74
N TRP A 77 16.43 -8.76 -12.96
CA TRP A 77 16.59 -9.76 -14.02
C TRP A 77 15.74 -11.02 -13.71
N ALA A 78 15.19 -11.67 -14.72
CA ALA A 78 14.24 -12.76 -14.58
C ALA A 78 14.68 -13.87 -13.63
N LYS A 79 15.98 -14.23 -13.63
CA LYS A 79 16.52 -15.24 -12.72
C LYS A 79 16.41 -14.79 -11.26
N THR A 80 16.81 -13.56 -10.97
CA THR A 80 16.73 -12.95 -9.63
C THR A 80 15.26 -12.77 -9.22
N PHE A 81 14.43 -12.24 -10.11
CA PHE A 81 13.03 -11.95 -9.82
C PHE A 81 12.23 -13.20 -9.48
N ARG A 82 12.48 -14.34 -10.15
CA ARG A 82 11.83 -15.63 -9.84
C ARG A 82 12.12 -16.15 -8.44
N MET A 83 13.25 -15.77 -7.84
CA MET A 83 13.59 -16.13 -6.46
C MET A 83 13.16 -15.05 -5.47
N LEU A 84 13.42 -13.80 -5.80
CA LEU A 84 13.22 -12.66 -4.91
C LEU A 84 11.75 -12.37 -4.64
N LYS A 85 10.88 -12.42 -5.67
CA LYS A 85 9.46 -12.15 -5.51
C LYS A 85 8.77 -13.14 -4.56
N PRO A 86 8.83 -14.48 -4.75
CA PRO A 86 8.20 -15.42 -3.83
C PRO A 86 8.79 -15.34 -2.41
N TYR A 87 10.10 -15.16 -2.28
CA TYR A 87 10.75 -14.97 -1.00
C TYR A 87 10.21 -13.75 -0.27
N PHE A 88 10.16 -12.60 -0.93
CA PHE A 88 9.64 -11.36 -0.35
C PHE A 88 8.16 -11.51 0.06
N GLU A 89 7.33 -12.09 -0.82
CA GLU A 89 5.91 -12.28 -0.58
C GLU A 89 5.64 -13.27 0.57
N MET A 90 6.46 -14.30 0.70
CA MET A 90 6.37 -15.27 1.80
C MET A 90 6.75 -14.63 3.14
N GLU A 91 7.87 -13.91 3.20
CA GLU A 91 8.36 -13.29 4.43
C GLU A 91 7.51 -12.10 4.90
N THR A 92 7.02 -11.29 3.95
CA THR A 92 6.25 -10.08 4.29
C THR A 92 4.75 -10.30 4.33
N GLY A 93 4.24 -11.37 3.74
CA GLY A 93 2.82 -11.55 3.48
C GLY A 93 2.24 -10.51 2.51
N GLN A 94 3.09 -9.75 1.79
CA GLN A 94 2.70 -8.68 0.89
C GLN A 94 2.94 -9.07 -0.57
N ILE A 95 2.02 -8.71 -1.45
CA ILE A 95 2.24 -8.80 -2.90
C ILE A 95 3.37 -7.82 -3.27
N PHE A 96 4.30 -8.28 -4.10
CA PHE A 96 5.38 -7.44 -4.63
C PHE A 96 4.81 -6.41 -5.62
N ALA A 97 4.44 -5.24 -5.13
CA ALA A 97 3.73 -4.21 -5.86
C ALA A 97 4.24 -2.80 -5.55
N SER A 98 3.73 -1.82 -6.30
CA SER A 98 4.00 -0.40 -6.05
C SER A 98 3.49 0.05 -4.68
N GLY A 99 4.10 1.11 -4.12
CA GLY A 99 3.73 1.72 -2.83
C GLY A 99 4.45 1.13 -1.61
N LEU A 100 5.20 0.04 -1.77
CA LEU A 100 5.97 -0.56 -0.68
C LEU A 100 7.33 0.12 -0.52
N LYS A 101 7.68 0.46 0.72
CA LYS A 101 9.04 0.86 1.06
C LYS A 101 9.91 -0.37 1.25
N VAL A 102 11.02 -0.38 0.55
CA VAL A 102 11.96 -1.51 0.49
C VAL A 102 13.38 -1.07 0.79
N LEU A 103 14.17 -2.01 1.29
CA LEU A 103 15.62 -1.93 1.34
C LEU A 103 16.16 -2.96 0.35
N VAL A 104 16.75 -2.48 -0.74
CA VAL A 104 17.23 -3.32 -1.84
C VAL A 104 18.73 -3.21 -1.99
N LYS A 105 19.39 -4.33 -2.27
CA LYS A 105 20.78 -4.37 -2.69
C LYS A 105 20.86 -4.21 -4.19
N VAL A 106 21.58 -3.21 -4.64
CA VAL A 106 21.65 -2.84 -6.05
C VAL A 106 23.07 -2.72 -6.55
N SER A 107 23.28 -3.00 -7.85
CA SER A 107 24.38 -2.47 -8.62
C SER A 107 23.94 -1.22 -9.37
N ILE A 108 24.82 -0.25 -9.45
CA ILE A 108 24.59 1.00 -10.18
C ILE A 108 25.09 0.81 -11.60
N GLU A 109 24.23 1.08 -12.57
CA GLU A 109 24.55 0.97 -13.98
C GLU A 109 24.32 2.30 -14.70
N PHE A 110 25.09 2.54 -15.75
CA PHE A 110 24.92 3.66 -16.64
C PHE A 110 25.01 3.20 -18.09
N HIS A 111 23.94 3.42 -18.83
CA HIS A 111 23.87 3.10 -20.26
C HIS A 111 23.88 4.41 -21.07
N GLU A 112 24.65 4.45 -22.15
CA GLU A 112 24.89 5.66 -22.95
C GLU A 112 23.59 6.26 -23.54
N LEU A 113 22.57 5.41 -23.80
CA LEU A 113 21.26 5.85 -24.32
C LEU A 113 20.23 6.09 -23.23
N TYR A 114 20.26 5.27 -22.14
CA TYR A 114 19.18 5.25 -21.15
C TYR A 114 19.56 5.93 -19.84
N GLY A 115 20.84 6.29 -19.69
CA GLY A 115 21.35 6.94 -18.49
C GLY A 115 21.51 6.01 -17.30
N TYR A 116 21.37 6.57 -16.12
CA TYR A 116 21.51 5.91 -14.81
C TYR A 116 20.33 4.97 -14.50
N SER A 117 20.66 3.80 -13.97
CA SER A 117 19.68 2.81 -13.50
C SER A 117 20.26 1.94 -12.39
N LEU A 118 19.38 1.26 -11.67
CA LEU A 118 19.70 0.34 -10.57
C LEU A 118 19.31 -1.09 -10.96
N THR A 119 20.25 -2.02 -10.92
CA THR A 119 19.95 -3.45 -11.05
C THR A 119 19.85 -4.06 -9.66
N VAL A 120 18.66 -4.58 -9.31
CA VAL A 120 18.39 -5.20 -8.01
C VAL A 120 18.96 -6.59 -7.96
N LEU A 121 19.70 -6.87 -6.91
CA LEU A 121 20.35 -8.16 -6.66
C LEU A 121 19.72 -8.89 -5.48
N ASP A 122 19.21 -8.13 -4.48
CA ASP A 122 18.66 -8.67 -3.24
C ASP A 122 17.67 -7.69 -2.62
N ILE A 123 16.84 -8.16 -1.69
CA ILE A 123 15.87 -7.36 -0.93
C ILE A 123 15.86 -7.81 0.53
N ASP A 124 15.70 -6.86 1.45
CA ASP A 124 15.51 -7.14 2.87
C ASP A 124 14.02 -7.00 3.25
N PRO A 125 13.28 -8.11 3.42
CA PRO A 125 11.88 -8.09 3.82
C PRO A 125 11.65 -7.48 5.21
N ALA A 126 12.61 -7.61 6.14
CA ALA A 126 12.47 -7.12 7.50
C ALA A 126 12.34 -5.58 7.54
N TYR A 127 12.98 -4.89 6.60
CA TYR A 127 12.85 -3.43 6.46
C TYR A 127 11.40 -3.04 6.11
N THR A 128 10.78 -3.74 5.16
CA THR A 128 9.39 -3.49 4.75
C THR A 128 8.42 -3.75 5.90
N LEU A 129 8.58 -4.88 6.61
CA LEU A 129 7.77 -5.19 7.79
C LEU A 129 7.93 -4.13 8.89
N GLY A 130 9.15 -3.68 9.15
CA GLY A 130 9.42 -2.62 10.12
C GLY A 130 8.75 -1.28 9.75
N ASP A 131 8.73 -0.91 8.46
CA ASP A 131 8.03 0.30 7.99
C ASP A 131 6.51 0.19 8.16
N MET A 132 5.94 -0.98 7.87
CA MET A 132 4.51 -1.25 8.04
C MET A 132 4.09 -1.16 9.51
N ILE A 133 4.84 -1.78 10.41
CA ILE A 133 4.58 -1.71 11.86
C ILE A 133 4.65 -0.27 12.34
N ARG A 134 5.66 0.48 11.92
CA ARG A 134 5.82 1.90 12.30
C ARG A 134 4.64 2.75 11.81
N LYS A 135 4.21 2.60 10.56
CA LYS A 135 3.04 3.31 10.01
C LYS A 135 1.78 3.00 10.80
N ARG A 136 1.57 1.73 11.12
CA ARG A 136 0.41 1.28 11.91
C ARG A 136 0.40 1.90 13.30
N MET A 137 1.54 1.91 13.99
CA MET A 137 1.68 2.54 15.31
C MET A 137 1.40 4.04 15.26
N GLU A 138 1.87 4.71 14.20
CA GLU A 138 1.64 6.14 13.99
C GLU A 138 0.14 6.45 13.81
N ILE A 139 -0.57 5.68 12.99
CA ILE A 139 -2.01 5.84 12.79
C ILE A 139 -2.78 5.64 14.11
N ILE A 140 -2.43 4.57 14.85
CA ILE A 140 -3.08 4.30 16.15
C ILE A 140 -2.81 5.44 17.14
N ARG A 141 -1.58 5.97 17.18
CA ARG A 141 -1.22 7.11 18.02
C ARG A 141 -2.05 8.33 17.68
N GLN A 142 -2.13 8.67 16.40
CA GLN A 142 -2.91 9.81 15.89
C GLN A 142 -4.39 9.71 16.27
N LEU A 143 -5.03 8.55 16.01
CA LEU A 143 -6.44 8.34 16.37
C LEU A 143 -6.70 8.45 17.89
N LYS A 144 -5.73 8.07 18.72
CA LYS A 144 -5.81 8.24 20.19
C LYS A 144 -5.63 9.70 20.61
N GLU A 145 -4.67 10.42 20.01
CA GLU A 145 -4.44 11.84 20.30
C GLU A 145 -5.66 12.69 19.90
N GLU A 146 -6.34 12.33 18.83
CA GLU A 146 -7.59 12.96 18.39
C GLU A 146 -8.81 12.55 19.24
N GLY A 147 -8.66 11.58 20.14
CA GLY A 147 -9.73 11.08 21.00
C GLY A 147 -10.82 10.29 20.29
N VAL A 148 -10.59 9.85 19.02
CA VAL A 148 -11.62 9.15 18.23
C VAL A 148 -11.51 7.62 18.31
N PHE A 149 -10.39 7.08 18.79
CA PHE A 149 -10.05 5.65 18.72
C PHE A 149 -11.11 4.73 19.34
N THR A 150 -11.84 5.16 20.37
CA THR A 150 -12.82 4.35 21.11
C THR A 150 -14.27 4.73 20.87
N LEU A 151 -14.55 5.80 20.12
CA LEU A 151 -15.90 6.36 19.98
C LEU A 151 -16.94 5.32 19.50
N ASN A 152 -16.61 4.52 18.50
CA ASN A 152 -17.54 3.51 18.01
C ASN A 152 -17.77 2.39 19.02
N LYS A 153 -16.77 2.05 19.85
CA LYS A 153 -16.87 1.04 20.92
C LYS A 153 -17.80 1.48 22.06
N GLU A 154 -17.94 2.78 22.25
CA GLU A 154 -18.76 3.38 23.32
C GLU A 154 -20.25 3.46 22.93
N LEU A 155 -20.57 3.23 21.64
CA LEU A 155 -21.96 3.22 21.19
C LEU A 155 -22.72 2.03 21.80
N PRO A 156 -24.01 2.22 22.18
CA PRO A 156 -24.82 1.11 22.64
C PRO A 156 -25.14 0.14 21.49
N LEU A 157 -24.74 -1.11 21.65
CA LEU A 157 -25.17 -2.17 20.72
C LEU A 157 -26.57 -2.64 21.11
N PRO A 158 -27.58 -2.60 20.21
CA PRO A 158 -28.89 -3.15 20.49
C PRO A 158 -28.83 -4.63 20.83
N THR A 159 -29.64 -5.08 21.81
CA THR A 159 -29.68 -6.49 22.23
C THR A 159 -30.00 -7.45 21.08
N LEU A 160 -30.82 -6.98 20.11
CA LEU A 160 -31.17 -7.74 18.91
C LEU A 160 -31.19 -6.78 17.70
N PRO A 161 -30.03 -6.54 17.04
CA PRO A 161 -29.98 -5.71 15.84
C PRO A 161 -30.62 -6.45 14.67
N LYS A 162 -31.78 -6.01 14.23
CA LYS A 162 -32.54 -6.65 13.13
C LYS A 162 -32.24 -6.04 11.77
N ARG A 163 -32.06 -4.72 11.71
CA ARG A 163 -31.83 -3.97 10.48
C ARG A 163 -30.33 -3.79 10.29
N ILE A 164 -29.75 -4.55 9.39
CA ILE A 164 -28.29 -4.68 9.24
C ILE A 164 -27.84 -4.08 7.92
N ALA A 165 -27.02 -3.03 7.97
CA ALA A 165 -26.31 -2.55 6.78
C ALA A 165 -25.05 -3.41 6.58
N VAL A 166 -24.92 -4.10 5.45
CA VAL A 166 -23.78 -4.97 5.17
C VAL A 166 -22.92 -4.34 4.09
N ILE A 167 -21.68 -4.03 4.42
CA ILE A 167 -20.66 -3.50 3.49
C ILE A 167 -19.72 -4.64 3.10
N THR A 168 -19.77 -5.05 1.84
CA THR A 168 -18.95 -6.14 1.32
C THR A 168 -18.98 -6.19 -0.21
N SER A 169 -18.18 -7.08 -0.82
CA SER A 169 -18.33 -7.41 -2.22
C SER A 169 -19.57 -8.30 -2.43
N PRO A 170 -20.39 -8.04 -3.46
CA PRO A 170 -21.56 -8.88 -3.77
C PRO A 170 -21.23 -10.36 -4.01
N THR A 171 -19.98 -10.63 -4.43
CA THR A 171 -19.49 -11.99 -4.75
C THR A 171 -18.64 -12.61 -3.64
N ALA A 172 -18.59 -11.99 -2.46
CA ALA A 172 -17.80 -12.49 -1.35
C ALA A 172 -18.45 -13.74 -0.73
N ALA A 173 -17.72 -14.84 -0.65
CA ALA A 173 -18.19 -16.08 0.00
C ALA A 173 -18.64 -15.84 1.45
N GLY A 174 -17.91 -15.03 2.21
CA GLY A 174 -18.29 -14.66 3.57
C GLY A 174 -19.63 -13.92 3.67
N TYR A 175 -20.06 -13.22 2.62
CA TYR A 175 -21.39 -12.58 2.58
C TYR A 175 -22.50 -13.62 2.43
N GLU A 176 -22.33 -14.59 1.56
CA GLU A 176 -23.29 -15.66 1.38
C GLU A 176 -23.42 -16.51 2.65
N ASP A 177 -22.30 -16.86 3.28
CA ASP A 177 -22.30 -17.57 4.57
C ASP A 177 -23.00 -16.77 5.66
N PHE A 178 -22.77 -15.47 5.75
CA PHE A 178 -23.42 -14.58 6.70
C PHE A 178 -24.94 -14.56 6.49
N LEU A 179 -25.42 -14.42 5.26
CA LEU A 179 -26.86 -14.45 4.94
C LEU A 179 -27.49 -15.79 5.30
N ASN A 180 -26.81 -16.90 4.99
CA ASN A 180 -27.28 -18.24 5.32
C ASN A 180 -27.40 -18.45 6.84
N GLN A 181 -26.45 -17.95 7.63
CA GLN A 181 -26.51 -18.03 9.08
C GLN A 181 -27.66 -17.17 9.65
N LEU A 182 -27.90 -15.99 9.12
CA LEU A 182 -29.02 -15.15 9.54
C LEU A 182 -30.37 -15.80 9.21
N ALA A 183 -30.50 -16.39 8.02
CA ALA A 183 -31.73 -17.05 7.58
C ALA A 183 -32.05 -18.32 8.38
N ASN A 184 -31.00 -19.09 8.74
CA ASN A 184 -31.12 -20.37 9.43
C ASN A 184 -30.85 -20.26 10.95
N ASN A 185 -31.02 -19.08 11.56
CA ASN A 185 -30.75 -18.92 12.98
C ASN A 185 -31.74 -19.76 13.83
N LYS A 186 -31.19 -20.49 14.78
CA LYS A 186 -31.96 -21.45 15.62
C LYS A 186 -33.07 -20.80 16.46
N ALA A 187 -32.94 -19.51 16.73
CA ALA A 187 -33.90 -18.77 17.54
C ALA A 187 -35.10 -18.23 16.71
N GLY A 188 -35.06 -18.37 15.37
CA GLY A 188 -36.14 -17.95 14.47
C GLY A 188 -36.35 -16.42 14.38
N TYR A 189 -35.38 -15.63 14.79
CA TYR A 189 -35.50 -14.17 14.68
C TYR A 189 -35.42 -13.70 13.22
N PRO A 190 -36.30 -12.80 12.77
CA PRO A 190 -36.20 -12.18 11.46
C PRO A 190 -35.09 -11.12 11.45
N PHE A 191 -34.15 -11.21 10.48
CA PHE A 191 -33.15 -10.21 10.20
C PHE A 191 -33.37 -9.59 8.81
N TYR A 192 -33.04 -8.32 8.68
CA TYR A 192 -33.22 -7.54 7.45
C TYR A 192 -31.86 -6.97 6.98
N PRO A 193 -31.00 -7.81 6.40
CA PRO A 193 -29.71 -7.35 5.87
C PRO A 193 -29.92 -6.59 4.55
N LYS A 194 -29.25 -5.44 4.40
CA LYS A 194 -29.20 -4.68 3.16
C LYS A 194 -27.76 -4.50 2.73
N LEU A 195 -27.45 -4.93 1.50
CA LEU A 195 -26.11 -4.82 0.93
C LEU A 195 -25.80 -3.40 0.46
N PHE A 196 -24.62 -2.91 0.85
CA PHE A 196 -23.96 -1.73 0.34
C PHE A 196 -22.64 -2.19 -0.31
N PRO A 197 -22.62 -2.33 -1.65
CA PRO A 197 -21.49 -2.92 -2.35
C PRO A 197 -20.21 -2.09 -2.17
N ALA A 198 -19.09 -2.76 -1.86
CA ALA A 198 -17.76 -2.17 -1.80
C ALA A 198 -16.69 -3.14 -2.35
N LEU A 199 -15.59 -2.57 -2.84
CA LEU A 199 -14.40 -3.34 -3.15
C LEU A 199 -13.70 -3.67 -1.83
N MET A 200 -13.42 -4.94 -1.61
CA MET A 200 -12.80 -5.42 -0.36
C MET A 200 -11.34 -5.84 -0.56
N GLN A 201 -10.77 -5.56 -1.75
CA GLN A 201 -9.40 -5.91 -2.13
C GLN A 201 -8.82 -4.86 -3.08
N GLY A 202 -7.49 -4.66 -3.03
CA GLY A 202 -6.75 -3.77 -3.92
C GLY A 202 -6.71 -2.31 -3.44
N GLU A 203 -6.06 -1.47 -4.22
CA GLU A 203 -5.75 -0.07 -3.86
C GLU A 203 -6.98 0.81 -3.61
N ARG A 204 -8.12 0.48 -4.20
CA ARG A 204 -9.36 1.26 -4.08
C ARG A 204 -10.28 0.80 -2.97
N THR A 205 -9.83 -0.12 -2.11
CA THR A 205 -10.65 -0.64 -0.99
C THR A 205 -11.04 0.47 -0.03
N GLU A 206 -10.08 1.28 0.41
CA GLU A 206 -10.32 2.41 1.32
C GLU A 206 -11.43 3.33 0.81
N GLU A 207 -11.24 3.87 -0.40
CA GLU A 207 -12.21 4.78 -1.04
C GLU A 207 -13.59 4.15 -1.17
N SER A 208 -13.63 2.87 -1.59
CA SER A 208 -14.87 2.14 -1.84
C SER A 208 -15.65 1.86 -0.55
N VAL A 209 -14.96 1.51 0.54
CA VAL A 209 -15.62 1.26 1.85
C VAL A 209 -16.09 2.58 2.46
N ILE A 210 -15.31 3.66 2.39
CA ILE A 210 -15.74 4.99 2.84
C ILE A 210 -16.98 5.44 2.07
N ALA A 211 -17.00 5.32 0.74
CA ALA A 211 -18.17 5.64 -0.07
C ALA A 211 -19.39 4.76 0.28
N ALA A 212 -19.19 3.52 0.72
CA ALA A 212 -20.28 2.68 1.21
C ALA A 212 -20.81 3.16 2.57
N LEU A 213 -19.91 3.53 3.50
CA LEU A 213 -20.29 4.14 4.77
C LEU A 213 -21.08 5.42 4.58
N ASP A 214 -20.70 6.29 3.64
CA ASP A 214 -21.47 7.50 3.30
C ASP A 214 -22.88 7.19 2.82
N ARG A 215 -23.05 6.12 2.02
CA ARG A 215 -24.38 5.67 1.59
C ARG A 215 -25.22 5.14 2.75
N VAL A 216 -24.62 4.42 3.70
CA VAL A 216 -25.29 3.97 4.93
C VAL A 216 -25.66 5.17 5.78
N TYR A 217 -24.76 6.14 5.96
CA TYR A 217 -24.96 7.35 6.77
C TYR A 217 -26.20 8.14 6.36
N ARG A 218 -26.46 8.28 5.06
CA ARG A 218 -27.67 8.97 4.54
C ARG A 218 -28.98 8.31 4.94
N HIS A 219 -28.93 7.07 5.44
CA HIS A 219 -30.07 6.27 5.87
C HIS A 219 -29.86 5.65 7.25
N ALA A 220 -29.05 6.30 8.09
CA ALA A 220 -28.64 5.74 9.38
C ALA A 220 -29.83 5.34 10.26
N ASP A 221 -30.91 6.11 10.24
CA ASP A 221 -32.14 5.82 11.00
C ASP A 221 -32.84 4.51 10.57
N CYS A 222 -32.50 3.97 9.41
CA CYS A 222 -33.06 2.71 8.90
C CYS A 222 -32.29 1.47 9.39
N PHE A 223 -31.18 1.63 10.09
CA PHE A 223 -30.32 0.52 10.49
C PHE A 223 -30.03 0.52 11.99
N ASP A 224 -29.78 -0.65 12.54
CA ASP A 224 -29.42 -0.86 13.94
C ASP A 224 -27.90 -1.04 14.08
N VAL A 225 -27.22 -1.57 13.04
CA VAL A 225 -25.81 -1.91 13.06
C VAL A 225 -25.27 -1.93 11.61
N VAL A 226 -23.97 -1.67 11.49
CA VAL A 226 -23.22 -1.89 10.25
C VAL A 226 -22.33 -3.12 10.41
N VAL A 227 -22.29 -3.97 9.39
CA VAL A 227 -21.40 -5.13 9.33
C VAL A 227 -20.49 -4.99 8.12
N ILE A 228 -19.19 -4.99 8.34
CA ILE A 228 -18.18 -4.94 7.27
C ILE A 228 -17.56 -6.33 7.16
N ILE A 229 -17.81 -7.00 6.04
CA ILE A 229 -17.35 -8.37 5.80
C ILE A 229 -16.35 -8.37 4.65
N ARG A 230 -15.16 -8.92 4.89
CA ARG A 230 -14.24 -9.28 3.83
C ARG A 230 -14.48 -10.73 3.42
N GLY A 231 -14.61 -10.98 2.12
CA GLY A 231 -14.54 -12.34 1.58
C GLY A 231 -13.15 -12.94 1.73
N GLY A 232 -13.01 -14.22 1.45
CA GLY A 232 -11.70 -14.89 1.41
C GLY A 232 -10.75 -14.20 0.42
N GLY A 233 -9.47 -14.12 0.75
CA GLY A 233 -8.40 -13.51 -0.06
C GLY A 233 -7.06 -13.62 0.66
N ALA A 234 -5.96 -13.22 -0.01
CA ALA A 234 -4.63 -13.26 0.58
C ALA A 234 -4.53 -12.32 1.80
N THR A 235 -3.68 -12.67 2.76
CA THR A 235 -3.42 -11.84 3.95
C THR A 235 -2.87 -10.46 3.61
N SER A 236 -2.17 -10.34 2.46
CA SER A 236 -1.68 -9.07 1.92
C SER A 236 -2.76 -8.00 1.70
N ASP A 237 -4.00 -8.42 1.47
CA ASP A 237 -5.11 -7.49 1.23
C ASP A 237 -5.63 -6.83 2.52
N LEU A 238 -5.20 -7.30 3.70
CA LEU A 238 -5.58 -6.73 5.00
C LEU A 238 -5.04 -5.32 5.21
N ASN A 239 -3.91 -4.97 4.60
CA ASN A 239 -3.32 -3.64 4.73
C ASN A 239 -4.22 -2.50 4.25
N SER A 240 -5.14 -2.78 3.32
CA SER A 240 -6.11 -1.80 2.86
C SER A 240 -7.06 -1.34 3.98
N PHE A 241 -7.14 -2.11 5.08
CA PHE A 241 -7.92 -1.79 6.28
C PHE A 241 -7.07 -1.16 7.41
N ASP A 242 -5.77 -0.95 7.18
CA ASP A 242 -4.85 -0.25 8.07
C ASP A 242 -4.65 1.23 7.66
N SER A 243 -5.69 1.86 7.16
CA SER A 243 -5.71 3.26 6.73
C SER A 243 -6.24 4.17 7.83
N TYR A 244 -5.61 5.35 8.00
CA TYR A 244 -6.09 6.37 8.90
C TYR A 244 -7.49 6.87 8.52
N LEU A 245 -7.71 7.20 7.23
CA LEU A 245 -8.99 7.75 6.78
C LEU A 245 -10.15 6.77 7.00
N LEU A 246 -9.94 5.50 6.65
CA LEU A 246 -10.96 4.47 6.86
C LEU A 246 -11.23 4.25 8.36
N ALA A 247 -10.18 4.15 9.18
CA ALA A 247 -10.32 3.97 10.62
C ALA A 247 -11.01 5.17 11.30
N ALA A 248 -10.67 6.40 10.93
CA ALA A 248 -11.29 7.61 11.47
C ALA A 248 -12.79 7.70 11.10
N ASN A 249 -13.15 7.36 9.85
CA ASN A 249 -14.56 7.31 9.43
C ASN A 249 -15.35 6.24 10.20
N CYS A 250 -14.77 5.07 10.41
CA CYS A 250 -15.43 4.00 11.17
C CYS A 250 -15.51 4.33 12.66
N ALA A 251 -14.47 4.87 13.26
CA ALA A 251 -14.44 5.25 14.67
C ALA A 251 -15.53 6.28 15.03
N GLN A 252 -15.79 7.21 14.12
CA GLN A 252 -16.77 8.30 14.32
C GLN A 252 -18.15 8.00 13.71
N PHE A 253 -18.35 6.79 13.19
CA PHE A 253 -19.63 6.42 12.58
C PHE A 253 -20.75 6.34 13.64
N PRO A 254 -21.96 6.88 13.37
CA PRO A 254 -23.01 6.99 14.39
C PRO A 254 -23.71 5.66 14.76
N LEU A 255 -23.45 4.59 14.01
CA LEU A 255 -23.97 3.25 14.31
C LEU A 255 -22.81 2.34 14.75
N PRO A 256 -23.08 1.36 15.64
CA PRO A 256 -22.08 0.35 15.95
C PRO A 256 -21.63 -0.40 14.71
N ILE A 257 -20.32 -0.56 14.55
CA ILE A 257 -19.71 -1.30 13.44
C ILE A 257 -19.20 -2.65 13.95
N ILE A 258 -19.59 -3.72 13.27
CA ILE A 258 -19.08 -5.06 13.49
C ILE A 258 -18.21 -5.40 12.28
N THR A 259 -16.97 -5.84 12.53
CA THR A 259 -16.06 -6.27 11.45
C THR A 259 -15.89 -7.78 11.43
N GLY A 260 -15.86 -8.33 10.21
CA GLY A 260 -15.46 -9.70 9.91
C GLY A 260 -14.41 -9.69 8.80
N ILE A 261 -13.20 -9.17 9.10
CA ILE A 261 -12.16 -8.87 8.09
C ILE A 261 -10.98 -9.81 8.20
N GLY A 262 -10.38 -9.93 9.37
CA GLY A 262 -9.16 -10.68 9.62
C GLY A 262 -9.38 -12.12 10.08
N HIS A 263 -8.31 -12.92 10.03
CA HIS A 263 -8.24 -14.22 10.68
C HIS A 263 -7.81 -14.06 12.15
N GLU A 264 -7.78 -15.17 12.92
CA GLU A 264 -7.55 -15.14 14.38
C GLU A 264 -6.29 -14.39 14.84
N ARG A 265 -5.28 -14.25 14.00
CA ARG A 265 -3.99 -13.65 14.34
C ARG A 265 -3.73 -12.28 13.73
N ASP A 266 -4.62 -11.82 12.84
CA ASP A 266 -4.36 -10.64 12.00
C ASP A 266 -5.42 -9.57 12.24
N ASP A 267 -5.21 -8.74 13.26
CA ASP A 267 -6.08 -7.60 13.57
C ASP A 267 -5.71 -6.41 12.69
N THR A 268 -6.67 -5.82 12.00
CA THR A 268 -6.50 -4.55 11.29
C THR A 268 -6.77 -3.36 12.22
N ILE A 269 -6.31 -2.16 11.84
CA ILE A 269 -6.67 -0.93 12.58
C ILE A 269 -8.19 -0.74 12.57
N LEU A 270 -8.86 -1.10 11.47
CA LEU A 270 -10.32 -1.06 11.40
C LEU A 270 -10.98 -1.95 12.47
N ASP A 271 -10.46 -3.18 12.67
CA ASP A 271 -10.92 -4.06 13.76
C ASP A 271 -10.70 -3.44 15.14
N MET A 272 -9.62 -2.68 15.30
CA MET A 272 -9.28 -2.03 16.58
C MET A 272 -10.19 -0.85 16.92
N VAL A 273 -10.74 -0.14 15.95
CA VAL A 273 -11.62 1.01 16.18
C VAL A 273 -13.10 0.65 16.13
N ALA A 274 -13.46 -0.44 15.46
CA ALA A 274 -14.83 -0.93 15.36
C ALA A 274 -15.40 -1.31 16.74
N HIS A 275 -16.73 -1.28 16.87
CA HIS A 275 -17.42 -1.67 18.10
C HIS A 275 -17.11 -3.12 18.50
N THR A 276 -17.25 -4.03 17.57
CA THR A 276 -17.03 -5.46 17.79
C THR A 276 -16.31 -6.08 16.60
N ARG A 277 -15.33 -6.92 16.90
CA ARG A 277 -14.68 -7.75 15.90
C ARG A 277 -15.24 -9.17 15.99
N MET A 278 -15.64 -9.72 14.86
CA MET A 278 -16.02 -11.13 14.70
C MET A 278 -14.95 -11.86 13.88
N LYS A 279 -14.75 -13.15 14.18
CA LYS A 279 -13.77 -13.99 13.49
C LYS A 279 -14.46 -15.10 12.72
#